data_895b75b7bd61d0e2fc085f2a2013b399
#
_entry.id   895b75b7bd61d0e2fc085f2a2013b399
#
_cell.length_a   1.000
_cell.length_b   1.000
_cell.length_c   1.000
_cell.angle_alpha   90.00
_cell.angle_beta   90.00
_cell.angle_gamma   90.00
#
_symmetry.space_group_name_H-M   'P 1'
#
loop_
_entity.id
_entity.type
_entity.pdbx_description
1 polymer ?
#
loop_
_entity_poly.entity_id
_entity_poly.type
_entity_poly.pdbx_seq_one_letter_code
_entity_poly.pdbx_strand_id
1 'polypeptide(L)'
;MPLHYELSDLRLLLILMRTRSLSASGEAAHLTTSAVSLRLRKLEDGIGAQLFTRTGKGLVPTEAGTALAEAAVPILAEAAALDARLNPFSKHDPEPLRIFSNSTGLQNFLCRIAADYLRENSSFRAVLTEQRSSLTPEAVLTGEADLGLIGGIRELSPAYRTKLELVQFVEDRHVVILPRDSSAAQQFKNG
;
A
#
# COMPACT_ATOMS: atom_id res chain seq x y z
N MET A 1 14.23 -11.96 25.19
CA MET A 1 13.90 -13.00 24.21
C MET A 1 14.40 -12.54 22.86
N PRO A 2 15.25 -13.28 22.14
CA PRO A 2 15.68 -12.85 20.82
C PRO A 2 14.48 -12.85 19.88
N LEU A 3 14.33 -11.77 19.08
CA LEU A 3 13.35 -11.74 18.01
C LEU A 3 13.84 -12.70 16.90
N HIS A 4 12.97 -13.62 16.48
CA HIS A 4 13.28 -14.62 15.46
C HIS A 4 12.79 -14.21 14.07
N TYR A 5 12.46 -12.92 13.86
CA TYR A 5 11.95 -12.37 12.61
C TYR A 5 12.48 -10.96 12.38
N GLU A 6 12.51 -10.55 11.11
CA GLU A 6 12.94 -9.24 10.66
C GLU A 6 11.72 -8.38 10.24
N LEU A 7 11.92 -7.05 10.10
CA LEU A 7 10.87 -6.15 9.59
C LEU A 7 10.42 -6.56 8.17
N SER A 8 11.33 -7.10 7.38
CA SER A 8 11.03 -7.65 6.05
C SER A 8 10.09 -8.85 6.09
N ASP A 9 10.08 -9.63 7.16
CA ASP A 9 9.15 -10.76 7.33
C ASP A 9 7.76 -10.27 7.73
N LEU A 10 7.68 -9.20 8.52
CA LEU A 10 6.42 -8.55 8.85
C LEU A 10 5.78 -7.90 7.60
N ARG A 11 6.58 -7.26 6.74
CA ARG A 11 6.08 -6.75 5.44
C ARG A 11 5.54 -7.88 4.55
N LEU A 12 6.28 -8.99 4.46
CA LEU A 12 5.84 -10.17 3.70
C LEU A 12 4.54 -10.76 4.27
N LEU A 13 4.38 -10.80 5.59
CA LEU A 13 3.15 -11.23 6.25
C LEU A 13 1.95 -10.38 5.79
N LEU A 14 2.07 -9.05 5.78
CA LEU A 14 0.99 -8.17 5.34
C LEU A 14 0.64 -8.37 3.85
N ILE A 15 1.64 -8.58 2.99
CA ILE A 15 1.42 -8.95 1.59
C ILE A 15 0.66 -10.27 1.49
N LEU A 16 1.02 -11.29 2.28
CA LEU A 16 0.32 -12.59 2.33
C LEU A 16 -1.13 -12.45 2.85
N MET A 17 -1.36 -11.60 3.84
CA MET A 17 -2.70 -11.27 4.35
C MET A 17 -3.61 -10.70 3.26
N ARG A 18 -3.06 -9.88 2.38
CA ARG A 18 -3.76 -9.21 1.28
C ARG A 18 -4.02 -10.14 0.09
N THR A 19 -2.97 -10.82 -0.38
CA THR A 19 -3.01 -11.60 -1.62
C THR A 19 -3.62 -12.98 -1.46
N ARG A 20 -3.50 -13.58 -0.28
CA ARG A 20 -3.94 -14.95 0.01
C ARG A 20 -3.30 -16.02 -0.90
N SER A 21 -2.19 -15.69 -1.56
CA SER A 21 -1.51 -16.52 -2.54
C SER A 21 -0.01 -16.38 -2.44
N LEU A 22 0.72 -17.49 -2.38
CA LEU A 22 2.19 -17.47 -2.35
C LEU A 22 2.79 -16.89 -3.63
N SER A 23 2.21 -17.20 -4.80
CA SER A 23 2.71 -16.67 -6.08
C SER A 23 2.44 -15.18 -6.22
N ALA A 24 1.22 -14.73 -5.95
CA ALA A 24 0.89 -13.31 -5.98
C ALA A 24 1.66 -12.50 -4.93
N SER A 25 1.96 -13.09 -3.77
CA SER A 25 2.85 -12.47 -2.78
C SER A 25 4.28 -12.37 -3.27
N GLY A 26 4.75 -13.38 -4.00
CA GLY A 26 6.07 -13.36 -4.60
C GLY A 26 6.21 -12.23 -5.63
N GLU A 27 5.24 -12.09 -6.51
CA GLU A 27 5.19 -10.98 -7.48
C GLU A 27 5.20 -9.61 -6.77
N ALA A 28 4.34 -9.43 -5.77
CA ALA A 28 4.25 -8.18 -5.01
C ALA A 28 5.50 -7.86 -4.18
N ALA A 29 6.22 -8.87 -3.72
CA ALA A 29 7.44 -8.73 -2.91
C ALA A 29 8.74 -8.86 -3.73
N HIS A 30 8.66 -9.01 -5.06
CA HIS A 30 9.80 -9.31 -5.95
C HIS A 30 10.59 -10.54 -5.50
N LEU A 31 9.88 -11.58 -5.04
CA LEU A 31 10.45 -12.86 -4.58
C LEU A 31 9.88 -14.03 -5.41
N THR A 32 10.62 -15.12 -5.45
CA THR A 32 10.08 -16.38 -5.99
C THR A 32 9.07 -16.98 -5.01
N THR A 33 8.11 -17.75 -5.50
CA THR A 33 7.11 -18.46 -4.68
C THR A 33 7.77 -19.36 -3.63
N SER A 34 8.90 -20.00 -3.98
CA SER A 34 9.67 -20.82 -3.05
C SER A 34 10.32 -20.01 -1.93
N ALA A 35 10.84 -18.82 -2.25
CA ALA A 35 11.41 -17.91 -1.26
C ALA A 35 10.33 -17.40 -0.28
N VAL A 36 9.15 -17.03 -0.78
CA VAL A 36 7.99 -16.66 0.06
C VAL A 36 7.61 -17.81 1.00
N SER A 37 7.48 -19.03 0.45
CA SER A 37 7.13 -20.22 1.26
C SER A 37 8.17 -20.53 2.34
N LEU A 38 9.46 -20.38 2.01
CA LEU A 38 10.54 -20.60 2.98
C LEU A 38 10.54 -19.53 4.08
N ARG A 39 10.37 -18.26 3.73
CA ARG A 39 10.31 -17.15 4.70
C ARG A 39 9.11 -17.26 5.61
N LEU A 40 7.93 -17.59 5.05
CA LEU A 40 6.73 -17.83 5.86
C LEU A 40 6.96 -18.97 6.87
N ARG A 41 7.53 -20.10 6.43
CA ARG A 41 7.85 -21.21 7.34
C ARG A 41 8.81 -20.80 8.45
N LYS A 42 9.89 -20.07 8.12
CA LYS A 42 10.83 -19.58 9.14
C LYS A 42 10.16 -18.65 10.15
N LEU A 43 9.24 -17.79 9.69
CA LEU A 43 8.48 -16.91 10.55
C LEU A 43 7.56 -17.71 11.49
N GLU A 44 6.84 -18.71 10.96
CA GLU A 44 5.99 -19.63 11.73
C GLU A 44 6.79 -20.43 12.75
N ASP A 45 7.94 -20.97 12.35
CA ASP A 45 8.85 -21.70 13.23
C ASP A 45 9.40 -20.80 14.35
N GLY A 46 9.76 -19.54 14.02
CA GLY A 46 10.28 -18.58 14.99
C GLY A 46 9.23 -18.12 16.02
N ILE A 47 7.96 -18.08 15.62
CA ILE A 47 6.83 -17.72 16.51
C ILE A 47 6.31 -18.96 17.25
N GLY A 48 6.50 -20.15 16.68
CA GLY A 48 5.97 -21.41 17.23
C GLY A 48 4.49 -21.61 16.92
N ALA A 49 3.93 -20.93 15.91
CA ALA A 49 2.54 -21.04 15.52
C ALA A 49 2.37 -20.92 14.01
N GLN A 50 1.41 -21.65 13.44
CA GLN A 50 1.00 -21.45 12.06
C GLN A 50 0.25 -20.12 11.90
N LEU A 51 0.65 -19.31 10.93
CA LEU A 51 0.02 -18.03 10.61
C LEU A 51 -0.99 -18.15 9.49
N PHE A 52 -0.84 -19.17 8.63
CA PHE A 52 -1.77 -19.46 7.54
C PHE A 52 -2.08 -20.95 7.43
N THR A 53 -3.34 -21.25 7.12
CA THR A 53 -3.78 -22.58 6.70
C THR A 53 -3.86 -22.62 5.17
N ARG A 54 -3.32 -23.67 4.54
CA ARG A 54 -3.43 -23.91 3.11
C ARG A 54 -4.77 -24.58 2.79
N THR A 55 -5.50 -24.00 1.87
CA THR A 55 -6.77 -24.56 1.38
C THR A 55 -6.73 -24.69 -0.14
N GLY A 56 -7.69 -25.39 -0.74
CA GLY A 56 -7.82 -25.46 -2.21
C GLY A 56 -8.08 -24.09 -2.88
N LYS A 57 -8.43 -23.06 -2.10
CA LYS A 57 -8.68 -21.68 -2.59
C LYS A 57 -7.54 -20.72 -2.26
N GLY A 58 -6.42 -21.20 -1.70
CA GLY A 58 -5.27 -20.39 -1.33
C GLY A 58 -4.98 -20.40 0.16
N LEU A 59 -4.41 -19.32 0.67
CA LEU A 59 -4.04 -19.15 2.07
C LEU A 59 -5.18 -18.50 2.87
N VAL A 60 -5.50 -19.08 4.01
CA VAL A 60 -6.44 -18.52 4.99
C VAL A 60 -5.64 -18.20 6.26
N PRO A 61 -5.66 -16.96 6.78
CA PRO A 61 -4.98 -16.65 8.02
C PRO A 61 -5.59 -17.41 9.19
N THR A 62 -4.75 -17.76 10.13
CA THR A 62 -5.14 -18.22 11.45
C THR A 62 -5.43 -17.02 12.36
N GLU A 63 -5.91 -17.29 13.57
CA GLU A 63 -6.02 -16.29 14.64
C GLU A 63 -4.65 -15.68 14.97
N ALA A 64 -3.60 -16.51 15.09
CA ALA A 64 -2.23 -16.07 15.30
C ALA A 64 -1.72 -15.19 14.13
N GLY A 65 -2.03 -15.56 12.88
CA GLY A 65 -1.68 -14.76 11.71
C GLY A 65 -2.36 -13.39 11.71
N THR A 66 -3.62 -13.33 12.08
CA THR A 66 -4.37 -12.07 12.21
C THR A 66 -3.81 -11.19 13.32
N ALA A 67 -3.58 -11.74 14.50
CA ALA A 67 -2.99 -11.01 15.63
C ALA A 67 -1.60 -10.45 15.31
N LEU A 68 -0.75 -11.25 14.65
CA LEU A 68 0.58 -10.79 14.24
C LEU A 68 0.49 -9.68 13.19
N ALA A 69 -0.43 -9.78 12.22
CA ALA A 69 -0.61 -8.75 11.20
C ALA A 69 -1.08 -7.42 11.80
N GLU A 70 -2.01 -7.45 12.76
CA GLU A 70 -2.46 -6.27 13.49
C GLU A 70 -1.32 -5.59 14.26
N ALA A 71 -0.45 -6.39 14.90
CA ALA A 71 0.73 -5.90 15.60
C ALA A 71 1.84 -5.41 14.65
N ALA A 72 1.97 -6.00 13.46
CA ALA A 72 3.00 -5.65 12.48
C ALA A 72 2.82 -4.23 11.93
N VAL A 73 1.58 -3.78 11.74
CA VAL A 73 1.29 -2.43 11.17
C VAL A 73 1.93 -1.31 12.00
N PRO A 74 1.69 -1.17 13.32
CA PRO A 74 2.33 -0.11 14.09
C PRO A 74 3.85 -0.25 14.18
N ILE A 75 4.39 -1.47 14.24
CA ILE A 75 5.84 -1.70 14.26
C ILE A 75 6.50 -1.18 12.98
N LEU A 76 5.92 -1.49 11.82
CA LEU A 76 6.42 -1.02 10.53
C LEU A 76 6.26 0.49 10.36
N ALA A 77 5.19 1.07 10.89
CA ALA A 77 4.98 2.52 10.89
C ALA A 77 6.05 3.25 11.72
N GLU A 78 6.39 2.74 12.92
CA GLU A 78 7.46 3.31 13.75
C GLU A 78 8.84 3.15 13.10
N ALA A 79 9.10 2.02 12.44
CA ALA A 79 10.33 1.82 11.68
C ALA A 79 10.44 2.83 10.52
N ALA A 80 9.36 3.06 9.76
CA ALA A 80 9.34 4.05 8.69
C ALA A 80 9.53 5.48 9.22
N ALA A 81 8.92 5.82 10.36
CA ALA A 81 9.10 7.11 11.03
C ALA A 81 10.57 7.32 11.49
N LEU A 82 11.22 6.26 11.97
CA LEU A 82 12.64 6.30 12.32
C LEU A 82 13.51 6.58 11.08
N ASP A 83 13.28 5.87 9.99
CA ASP A 83 14.00 6.06 8.72
C ASP A 83 13.84 7.49 8.21
N ALA A 84 12.62 8.04 8.24
CA ALA A 84 12.36 9.43 7.86
C ALA A 84 13.11 10.45 8.72
N ARG A 85 13.26 10.20 10.03
CA ARG A 85 14.02 11.07 10.96
C ARG A 85 15.52 10.98 10.72
N LEU A 86 16.03 9.86 10.21
CA LEU A 86 17.46 9.65 9.94
C LEU A 86 17.86 10.13 8.54
N ASN A 87 16.93 10.29 7.62
CA ASN A 87 17.17 10.72 6.24
C ASN A 87 18.01 12.00 6.13
N PRO A 88 17.79 13.07 6.93
CA PRO A 88 18.62 14.29 6.87
C PRO A 88 20.10 14.07 7.24
N PHE A 89 20.43 12.98 7.92
CA PHE A 89 21.79 12.62 8.32
C PHE A 89 22.45 11.62 7.36
N SER A 90 21.71 11.11 6.40
CA SER A 90 22.22 10.16 5.40
C SER A 90 23.20 10.87 4.45
N LYS A 91 24.35 10.26 4.21
CA LYS A 91 25.34 10.68 3.21
C LYS A 91 25.10 10.05 1.83
N HIS A 92 24.07 9.22 1.71
CA HIS A 92 23.69 8.59 0.46
C HIS A 92 22.82 9.55 -0.37
N ASP A 93 22.88 9.40 -1.66
CA ASP A 93 21.89 10.06 -2.54
C ASP A 93 20.48 9.75 -2.03
N PRO A 94 19.57 10.72 -1.97
CA PRO A 94 18.22 10.49 -1.47
C PRO A 94 17.56 9.38 -2.29
N GLU A 95 16.98 8.42 -1.58
CA GLU A 95 16.18 7.38 -2.22
C GLU A 95 15.03 8.02 -3.01
N PRO A 96 14.62 7.41 -4.12
CA PRO A 96 13.48 7.92 -4.88
C PRO A 96 12.21 7.90 -4.03
N LEU A 97 11.44 8.99 -4.08
CA LEU A 97 10.14 9.11 -3.43
C LEU A 97 9.16 8.08 -4.03
N ARG A 98 8.66 7.16 -3.25
CA ARG A 98 7.72 6.12 -3.68
C ARG A 98 6.29 6.62 -3.51
N ILE A 99 5.60 6.80 -4.62
CA ILE A 99 4.23 7.33 -4.64
C ILE A 99 3.30 6.28 -5.21
N PHE A 100 2.30 5.88 -4.42
CA PHE A 100 1.27 4.94 -4.86
C PHE A 100 -0.03 5.70 -5.18
N SER A 101 -0.65 5.34 -6.29
CA SER A 101 -1.90 5.97 -6.73
C SER A 101 -2.74 5.00 -7.56
N ASN A 102 -4.04 5.24 -7.61
CA ASN A 102 -4.87 4.57 -8.60
C ASN A 102 -4.59 5.12 -10.02
N SER A 103 -5.08 4.43 -11.04
CA SER A 103 -4.88 4.79 -12.45
C SER A 103 -5.31 6.23 -12.76
N THR A 104 -6.43 6.67 -12.21
CA THR A 104 -6.94 8.05 -12.42
C THR A 104 -5.98 9.09 -11.83
N GLY A 105 -5.53 8.90 -10.60
CA GLY A 105 -4.58 9.80 -9.94
C GLY A 105 -3.23 9.82 -10.63
N LEU A 106 -2.77 8.65 -11.06
CA LEU A 106 -1.50 8.51 -11.77
C LEU A 106 -1.52 9.25 -13.12
N GLN A 107 -2.52 8.97 -13.97
CA GLN A 107 -2.60 9.50 -15.34
C GLN A 107 -2.98 10.97 -15.39
N ASN A 108 -3.95 11.40 -14.57
CA ASN A 108 -4.49 12.75 -14.67
C ASN A 108 -3.71 13.79 -13.87
N PHE A 109 -3.00 13.37 -12.82
CA PHE A 109 -2.35 14.32 -11.90
C PHE A 109 -0.86 14.06 -11.73
N LEU A 110 -0.47 12.90 -11.22
CA LEU A 110 0.89 12.67 -10.72
C LEU A 110 1.95 12.71 -11.82
N CYS A 111 1.71 12.15 -13.00
CA CYS A 111 2.71 12.15 -14.07
C CYS A 111 3.08 13.56 -14.50
N ARG A 112 2.12 14.48 -14.58
CA ARG A 112 2.38 15.87 -14.94
C ARG A 112 3.10 16.61 -13.83
N ILE A 113 2.64 16.47 -12.58
CA ILE A 113 3.25 17.15 -11.43
C ILE A 113 4.69 16.68 -11.22
N ALA A 114 4.93 15.37 -11.31
CA ALA A 114 6.28 14.82 -11.19
C ALA A 114 7.19 15.35 -12.31
N ALA A 115 6.69 15.44 -13.55
CA ALA A 115 7.45 15.99 -14.67
C ALA A 115 7.78 17.48 -14.49
N ASP A 116 6.84 18.28 -13.99
CA ASP A 116 7.06 19.70 -13.71
C ASP A 116 8.04 19.89 -12.55
N TYR A 117 7.92 19.12 -11.49
CA TYR A 117 8.82 19.16 -10.35
C TYR A 117 10.27 18.75 -10.70
N LEU A 118 10.42 17.73 -11.55
CA LEU A 118 11.73 17.28 -12.05
C LEU A 118 12.46 18.33 -12.88
N ARG A 119 11.76 19.22 -13.57
CA ARG A 119 12.38 20.31 -14.34
C ARG A 119 13.06 21.34 -13.43
N GLU A 120 12.49 21.57 -12.25
CA GLU A 120 13.01 22.54 -11.28
C GLU A 120 14.00 21.89 -10.29
N ASN A 121 13.92 20.57 -10.10
CA ASN A 121 14.68 19.81 -9.11
C ASN A 121 15.36 18.59 -9.75
N SER A 122 16.48 18.79 -10.40
CA SER A 122 17.19 17.76 -11.18
C SER A 122 17.71 16.56 -10.35
N SER A 123 17.87 16.72 -9.04
CA SER A 123 18.25 15.65 -8.11
C SER A 123 17.06 14.85 -7.59
N PHE A 124 15.82 15.32 -7.82
CA PHE A 124 14.62 14.61 -7.39
C PHE A 124 14.43 13.33 -8.19
N ARG A 125 14.07 12.27 -7.50
CA ARG A 125 13.70 10.99 -8.10
C ARG A 125 12.38 10.54 -7.48
N ALA A 126 11.49 9.99 -8.30
CA ALA A 126 10.23 9.40 -7.84
C ALA A 126 9.96 8.10 -8.57
N VAL A 127 9.40 7.15 -7.85
CA VAL A 127 8.82 5.91 -8.39
C VAL A 127 7.32 5.99 -8.21
N LEU A 128 6.60 6.01 -9.33
CA LEU A 128 5.15 6.06 -9.35
C LEU A 128 4.61 4.65 -9.60
N THR A 129 3.82 4.15 -8.67
CA THR A 129 3.27 2.79 -8.74
C THR A 129 1.75 2.84 -8.75
N GLU A 130 1.14 2.11 -9.69
CA GLU A 130 -0.31 1.94 -9.71
C GLU A 130 -0.74 0.98 -8.60
N GLN A 131 -1.64 1.45 -7.73
CA GLN A 131 -2.18 0.69 -6.62
C GLN A 131 -3.65 1.07 -6.38
N ARG A 132 -4.47 0.11 -5.96
CA ARG A 132 -5.86 0.39 -5.59
C ARG A 132 -5.93 1.33 -4.38
N SER A 133 -6.84 2.31 -4.42
CA SER A 133 -7.06 3.26 -3.32
C SER A 133 -7.28 2.59 -1.96
N SER A 134 -7.91 1.41 -1.93
CA SER A 134 -8.15 0.65 -0.69
C SER A 134 -6.89 0.05 -0.05
N LEU A 135 -5.80 -0.12 -0.82
CA LEU A 135 -4.54 -0.71 -0.35
C LEU A 135 -3.45 0.33 -0.09
N THR A 136 -3.58 1.51 -0.68
CA THR A 136 -2.60 2.59 -0.58
C THR A 136 -2.37 3.07 0.87
N PRO A 137 -3.40 3.24 1.73
CA PRO A 137 -3.19 3.67 3.11
C PRO A 137 -2.31 2.72 3.93
N GLU A 138 -2.48 1.42 3.74
CA GLU A 138 -1.64 0.41 4.41
C GLU A 138 -0.20 0.47 3.90
N ALA A 139 -0.01 0.63 2.59
CA ALA A 139 1.32 0.75 2.00
C ALA A 139 2.09 1.97 2.55
N VAL A 140 1.42 3.10 2.78
CA VAL A 140 2.04 4.27 3.41
C VAL A 140 2.36 3.99 4.87
N LEU A 141 1.44 3.40 5.64
CA LEU A 141 1.68 3.08 7.05
C LEU A 141 2.84 2.11 7.26
N THR A 142 3.03 1.16 6.35
CA THR A 142 4.08 0.14 6.47
C THR A 142 5.41 0.57 5.84
N GLY A 143 5.48 1.79 5.29
CA GLY A 143 6.67 2.31 4.62
C GLY A 143 6.95 1.62 3.28
N GLU A 144 5.99 0.95 2.67
CA GLU A 144 6.07 0.45 1.29
C GLU A 144 5.96 1.61 0.29
N ALA A 145 5.19 2.64 0.63
CA ALA A 145 5.12 3.91 -0.06
C ALA A 145 5.37 5.07 0.91
N ASP A 146 5.95 6.17 0.42
CA ASP A 146 6.18 7.38 1.19
C ASP A 146 4.96 8.31 1.12
N LEU A 147 4.23 8.24 0.01
CA LEU A 147 3.04 9.04 -0.25
C LEU A 147 2.00 8.22 -1.01
N GLY A 148 0.73 8.44 -0.71
CA GLY A 148 -0.40 7.82 -1.40
C GLY A 148 -1.41 8.85 -1.91
N LEU A 149 -1.79 8.76 -3.20
CA LEU A 149 -2.92 9.50 -3.73
C LEU A 149 -4.11 8.56 -3.90
N ILE A 150 -5.20 8.84 -3.20
CA ILE A 150 -6.42 8.04 -3.21
C ILE A 150 -7.64 8.88 -3.60
N GLY A 151 -8.61 8.26 -4.24
CA GLY A 151 -9.93 8.85 -4.44
C GLY A 151 -10.85 8.51 -3.28
N GLY A 152 -11.63 9.50 -2.80
CA GLY A 152 -12.69 9.22 -1.83
C GLY A 152 -12.24 9.04 -0.38
N ILE A 153 -11.90 10.13 0.31
CA ILE A 153 -11.60 10.13 1.76
C ILE A 153 -12.71 9.46 2.60
N ARG A 154 -13.95 9.44 2.11
CA ARG A 154 -15.10 8.87 2.84
C ARG A 154 -15.00 7.37 3.05
N GLU A 155 -14.30 6.67 2.18
CA GLU A 155 -14.12 5.21 2.23
C GLU A 155 -12.97 4.78 3.13
N LEU A 156 -12.20 5.73 3.65
CA LEU A 156 -11.06 5.43 4.51
C LEU A 156 -11.51 5.02 5.91
N SER A 157 -11.08 3.83 6.33
CA SER A 157 -11.34 3.33 7.69
C SER A 157 -10.89 4.33 8.76
N PRO A 158 -11.65 4.53 9.84
CA PRO A 158 -11.26 5.39 10.95
C PRO A 158 -9.87 5.08 11.51
N ALA A 159 -9.45 3.81 11.49
CA ALA A 159 -8.13 3.38 11.95
C ALA A 159 -6.96 4.01 11.15
N TYR A 160 -7.16 4.30 9.86
CA TYR A 160 -6.16 4.99 9.06
C TYR A 160 -6.16 6.50 9.30
N ARG A 161 -7.33 7.09 9.55
CA ARG A 161 -7.45 8.55 9.76
C ARG A 161 -6.71 9.05 10.99
N THR A 162 -6.51 8.21 11.99
CA THR A 162 -5.75 8.56 13.20
C THR A 162 -4.24 8.42 13.05
N LYS A 163 -3.78 7.69 12.03
CA LYS A 163 -2.38 7.32 11.84
C LYS A 163 -1.73 7.96 10.61
N LEU A 164 -2.54 8.52 9.70
CA LEU A 164 -2.09 9.16 8.47
C LEU A 164 -2.50 10.62 8.47
N GLU A 165 -1.61 11.47 8.01
CA GLU A 165 -1.96 12.84 7.64
C GLU A 165 -2.68 12.81 6.29
N LEU A 166 -3.86 13.43 6.24
CA LEU A 166 -4.71 13.46 5.06
C LEU A 166 -4.83 14.90 4.57
N VAL A 167 -4.26 15.17 3.40
CA VAL A 167 -4.32 16.49 2.77
C VAL A 167 -5.22 16.39 1.54
N GLN A 168 -6.22 17.28 1.45
CA GLN A 168 -7.03 17.39 0.25
C GLN A 168 -6.18 17.97 -0.87
N PHE A 169 -6.02 17.22 -1.95
CA PHE A 169 -5.13 17.57 -3.05
C PHE A 169 -5.88 18.24 -4.21
N VAL A 170 -7.01 17.67 -4.64
CA VAL A 170 -7.83 18.18 -5.74
C VAL A 170 -9.28 17.76 -5.55
N GLU A 171 -10.21 18.58 -6.08
CA GLU A 171 -11.60 18.17 -6.26
C GLU A 171 -11.78 17.59 -7.65
N ASP A 172 -12.23 16.34 -7.73
CA ASP A 172 -12.60 15.68 -8.97
C ASP A 172 -14.11 15.48 -9.02
N ARG A 173 -14.74 15.94 -10.09
CA ARG A 173 -16.19 15.85 -10.28
C ARG A 173 -16.51 14.67 -11.18
N HIS A 174 -17.23 13.70 -10.64
CA HIS A 174 -17.78 12.64 -11.45
C HIS A 174 -18.98 13.16 -12.25
N VAL A 175 -19.02 12.86 -13.54
CA VAL A 175 -20.14 13.16 -14.41
C VAL A 175 -20.69 11.88 -15.02
N VAL A 176 -22.00 11.80 -15.15
CA VAL A 176 -22.66 10.72 -15.89
C VAL A 176 -22.91 11.22 -17.32
N ILE A 177 -22.45 10.45 -18.29
CA ILE A 177 -22.69 10.74 -19.71
C ILE A 177 -23.79 9.84 -20.20
N LEU A 178 -24.83 10.44 -20.74
CA LEU A 178 -25.98 9.73 -21.32
C LEU A 178 -26.25 10.27 -22.73
N PRO A 179 -26.73 9.44 -23.66
CA PRO A 179 -27.24 9.95 -24.94
C PRO A 179 -28.36 10.96 -24.67
N ARG A 180 -28.28 12.13 -25.30
CA ARG A 180 -29.15 13.29 -25.01
C ARG A 180 -30.65 12.96 -25.04
N ASP A 181 -31.06 12.11 -25.97
CA ASP A 181 -32.44 11.78 -26.21
C ASP A 181 -32.87 10.42 -25.68
N SER A 182 -32.07 9.84 -24.76
CA SER A 182 -32.39 8.57 -24.14
C SER A 182 -33.44 8.72 -23.02
N SER A 183 -34.26 7.69 -22.79
CA SER A 183 -35.18 7.62 -21.67
C SER A 183 -34.46 7.76 -20.31
N ALA A 184 -33.22 7.24 -20.21
CA ALA A 184 -32.38 7.38 -19.05
C ALA A 184 -32.01 8.86 -18.79
N ALA A 185 -31.68 9.64 -19.83
CA ALA A 185 -31.37 11.07 -19.68
C ALA A 185 -32.58 11.89 -19.21
N GLN A 186 -33.79 11.50 -19.63
CA GLN A 186 -35.01 12.14 -19.16
C GLN A 186 -35.32 11.83 -17.69
N GLN A 187 -35.10 10.60 -17.25
CA GLN A 187 -35.25 10.19 -15.84
C GLN A 187 -34.25 10.91 -14.93
N PHE A 188 -32.99 11.07 -15.35
CA PHE A 188 -31.96 11.78 -14.57
C PHE A 188 -32.20 13.29 -14.41
N LYS A 189 -32.92 13.91 -15.36
CA LYS A 189 -33.29 15.34 -15.27
C LYS A 189 -34.47 15.62 -14.35
N ASN A 190 -35.28 14.62 -14.10
CA ASN A 190 -36.55 14.74 -13.36
C ASN A 190 -36.48 14.21 -11.92
N GLY A 191 -35.32 13.72 -11.46
CA GLY A 191 -35.06 13.27 -10.09
C GLY A 191 -33.97 14.06 -9.43
#